data_6688435f7bd55c96f2aaad47a37a7bc0
#
_entry.id   6688435f7bd55c96f2aaad47a37a7bc0
#
_cell.length_a   1.000
_cell.length_b   1.000
_cell.length_c   1.000
_cell.angle_alpha   90.00
_cell.angle_beta   90.00
_cell.angle_gamma   90.00
#
_symmetry.space_group_name_H-M   'P 1'
#
loop_
_entity.id
_entity.type
_entity.pdbx_description
1 polymer ?
#
loop_
_entity_poly.entity_id
_entity_poly.type
_entity_poly.pdbx_seq_one_letter_code
_entity_poly.pdbx_strand_id
1 'polypeptide(L)'
;PLKMNSIAIILLAVVMVGGGYSQEFELALGLPFWSALAGFTLDAAVVAAFALCIAALSTVSVLPLALGAAFAVAGKALGATIAYLSQGADGDEELVASYNPAIALVKWLVPDLSRLDWREWAMYQLAPGAGEVTWAVVMAVAYIVLLLVCASLLFARREFS
;
A
#
# COMPACT_ATOMS: atom_id res chain seq x y z
N PRO A 1 3.97 18.94 22.83
CA PRO A 1 2.54 18.86 23.16
C PRO A 1 1.65 19.53 22.11
N LEU A 2 2.15 20.54 21.38
CA LEU A 2 1.36 21.29 20.38
C LEU A 2 0.93 20.46 19.15
N LYS A 3 1.72 19.45 18.75
CA LYS A 3 1.43 18.65 17.52
C LYS A 3 0.25 17.68 17.69
N MET A 4 0.03 17.14 18.87
CA MET A 4 -1.11 16.26 19.14
C MET A 4 -2.44 17.01 19.13
N ASN A 5 -2.47 18.26 19.60
CA ASN A 5 -3.68 19.08 19.57
C ASN A 5 -4.10 19.46 18.14
N SER A 6 -3.14 19.65 17.22
CA SER A 6 -3.46 20.01 15.82
C SER A 6 -4.16 18.88 15.10
N ILE A 7 -3.72 17.61 15.29
CA ILE A 7 -4.37 16.44 14.69
C ILE A 7 -5.77 16.25 15.27
N ALA A 8 -5.94 16.40 16.57
CA ALA A 8 -7.24 16.33 17.23
C ALA A 8 -8.21 17.40 16.72
N ILE A 9 -7.73 18.64 16.50
CA ILE A 9 -8.53 19.74 15.95
C ILE A 9 -8.93 19.46 14.50
N ILE A 10 -8.02 18.94 13.68
CA ILE A 10 -8.32 18.58 12.29
C ILE A 10 -9.35 17.44 12.25
N LEU A 11 -9.18 16.40 13.06
CA LEU A 11 -10.15 15.31 13.18
C LEU A 11 -11.52 15.80 13.63
N LEU A 12 -11.55 16.68 14.64
CA LEU A 12 -12.80 17.28 15.13
C LEU A 12 -13.46 18.14 14.05
N ALA A 13 -12.69 18.93 13.30
CA ALA A 13 -13.19 19.75 12.20
C ALA A 13 -13.79 18.87 11.08
N VAL A 14 -13.10 17.77 10.72
CA VAL A 14 -13.60 16.81 9.72
C VAL A 14 -14.90 16.16 10.18
N VAL A 15 -15.00 15.75 11.45
CA VAL A 15 -16.23 15.17 12.03
C VAL A 15 -17.36 16.19 12.07
N MET A 16 -17.07 17.45 12.46
CA MET A 16 -18.09 18.53 12.54
C MET A 16 -18.60 18.95 11.15
N VAL A 17 -17.70 19.04 10.16
CA VAL A 17 -18.07 19.34 8.77
C VAL A 17 -18.82 18.15 8.16
N GLY A 18 -18.36 16.93 8.40
CA GLY A 18 -19.01 15.71 7.93
C GLY A 18 -20.41 15.50 8.54
N GLY A 19 -20.61 15.88 9.80
CA GLY A 19 -21.92 15.77 10.47
C GLY A 19 -22.98 16.78 9.99
N GLY A 20 -22.56 17.84 9.26
CA GLY A 20 -23.47 18.81 8.64
C GLY A 20 -23.91 18.49 7.21
N TYR A 21 -23.27 17.51 6.58
CA TYR A 21 -23.66 17.03 5.26
C TYR A 21 -24.72 15.92 5.40
N SER A 22 -25.93 16.16 4.89
CA SER A 22 -26.91 15.10 4.69
C SER A 22 -26.39 14.18 3.60
N GLN A 23 -25.78 13.06 3.97
CA GLN A 23 -25.34 12.04 3.03
C GLN A 23 -26.56 11.25 2.57
N GLU A 24 -26.71 11.09 1.27
CA GLU A 24 -27.76 10.28 0.63
C GLU A 24 -27.58 8.77 0.95
N PHE A 25 -26.40 8.38 1.42
CA PHE A 25 -26.04 7.02 1.81
C PHE A 25 -25.63 6.96 3.28
N GLU A 26 -26.04 5.90 3.95
CA GLU A 26 -25.65 5.65 5.35
C GLU A 26 -24.11 5.60 5.51
N LEU A 27 -23.61 6.25 6.55
CA LEU A 27 -22.19 6.16 6.92
C LEU A 27 -21.80 4.69 7.15
N ALA A 28 -20.94 4.17 6.30
CA ALA A 28 -20.43 2.80 6.41
C ALA A 28 -19.41 2.67 7.55
N LEU A 29 -19.81 3.00 8.79
CA LEU A 29 -18.97 2.91 10.01
C LEU A 29 -18.80 1.46 10.53
N GLY A 30 -19.30 0.48 9.78
CA GLY A 30 -19.24 -0.92 10.14
C GLY A 30 -17.92 -1.61 9.79
N LEU A 31 -17.98 -2.91 9.70
CA LEU A 31 -16.86 -3.79 9.33
C LEU A 31 -16.14 -3.38 8.04
N PRO A 32 -16.84 -2.87 6.99
CA PRO A 32 -16.18 -2.39 5.78
C PRO A 32 -15.22 -1.22 6.01
N PHE A 33 -15.57 -0.28 6.90
CA PHE A 33 -14.71 0.85 7.24
C PHE A 33 -13.42 0.39 7.94
N TRP A 34 -13.56 -0.49 8.93
CA TRP A 34 -12.40 -1.01 9.67
C TRP A 34 -11.48 -1.86 8.81
N SER A 35 -12.04 -2.63 7.87
CA SER A 35 -11.25 -3.39 6.91
C SER A 35 -10.47 -2.47 5.96
N ALA A 36 -11.09 -1.42 5.42
CA ALA A 36 -10.41 -0.45 4.58
C ALA A 36 -9.27 0.26 5.34
N LEU A 37 -9.50 0.62 6.61
CA LEU A 37 -8.47 1.21 7.47
C LEU A 37 -7.32 0.23 7.74
N ALA A 38 -7.62 -1.04 7.97
CA ALA A 38 -6.61 -2.09 8.16
C ALA A 38 -5.77 -2.29 6.89
N GLY A 39 -6.39 -2.35 5.71
CA GLY A 39 -5.70 -2.44 4.43
C GLY A 39 -4.76 -1.25 4.20
N PHE A 40 -5.24 -0.04 4.45
CA PHE A 40 -4.43 1.18 4.34
C PHE A 40 -3.25 1.18 5.32
N THR A 41 -3.46 0.69 6.54
CA THR A 41 -2.40 0.59 7.56
C THR A 41 -1.32 -0.41 7.15
N LEU A 42 -1.73 -1.56 6.59
CA LEU A 42 -0.82 -2.56 6.07
C LEU A 42 -0.01 -2.03 4.88
N ASP A 43 -0.66 -1.34 3.95
CA ASP A 43 -0.01 -0.67 2.81
C ASP A 43 1.07 0.29 3.30
N ALA A 44 0.72 1.20 4.23
CA ALA A 44 1.66 2.13 4.84
C ALA A 44 2.81 1.42 5.57
N ALA A 45 2.54 0.30 6.25
CA ALA A 45 3.57 -0.48 6.94
C ALA A 45 4.57 -1.12 5.98
N VAL A 46 4.11 -1.64 4.83
CA VAL A 46 5.00 -2.18 3.78
C VAL A 46 5.92 -1.09 3.24
N VAL A 47 5.36 0.08 2.89
CA VAL A 47 6.13 1.22 2.40
C VAL A 47 7.15 1.71 3.44
N ALA A 48 6.74 1.79 4.71
CA ALA A 48 7.63 2.18 5.81
C ALA A 48 8.77 1.16 6.02
N ALA A 49 8.49 -0.14 5.97
CA ALA A 49 9.50 -1.18 6.07
C ALA A 49 10.51 -1.11 4.92
N PHE A 50 10.05 -0.82 3.69
CA PHE A 50 10.92 -0.59 2.55
C PHE A 50 11.81 0.65 2.75
N ALA A 51 11.22 1.77 3.16
CA ALA A 51 11.96 3.00 3.43
C ALA A 51 13.03 2.80 4.53
N LEU A 52 12.73 2.02 5.58
CA LEU A 52 13.68 1.64 6.63
C LEU A 52 14.82 0.78 6.08
N CYS A 53 14.53 -0.17 5.19
CA CYS A 53 15.56 -0.99 4.55
C CYS A 53 16.50 -0.12 3.71
N ILE A 54 15.97 0.83 2.93
CA ILE A 54 16.77 1.79 2.17
C ILE A 54 17.56 2.73 3.10
N ALA A 55 16.99 3.15 4.24
CA ALA A 55 17.68 3.97 5.22
C ALA A 55 18.90 3.24 5.83
N ALA A 56 18.81 1.92 5.99
CA ALA A 56 19.94 1.09 6.43
C ALA A 56 21.08 1.05 5.39
N LEU A 57 20.77 1.20 4.11
CA LEU A 57 21.74 1.20 3.01
C LEU A 57 22.30 2.60 2.71
N SER A 58 21.49 3.63 2.94
CA SER A 58 21.77 5.00 2.50
C SER A 58 22.54 5.81 3.54
N THR A 59 23.45 6.65 3.06
CA THR A 59 24.08 7.71 3.85
C THR A 59 23.38 9.07 3.68
N VAL A 60 22.45 9.17 2.71
CA VAL A 60 21.75 10.40 2.37
C VAL A 60 20.30 10.33 2.86
N SER A 61 19.89 11.26 3.71
CA SER A 61 18.59 11.26 4.39
C SER A 61 17.37 11.35 3.44
N VAL A 62 17.54 11.95 2.26
CA VAL A 62 16.44 12.14 1.29
C VAL A 62 16.15 10.87 0.49
N LEU A 63 17.16 10.00 0.32
CA LEU A 63 17.03 8.81 -0.52
C LEU A 63 15.96 7.81 -0.05
N PRO A 64 15.85 7.46 1.25
CA PRO A 64 14.80 6.58 1.74
C PRO A 64 13.39 7.11 1.48
N LEU A 65 13.20 8.43 1.61
CA LEU A 65 11.91 9.07 1.38
C LEU A 65 11.54 9.04 -0.11
N ALA A 66 12.47 9.40 -0.97
CA ALA A 66 12.24 9.42 -2.42
C ALA A 66 11.96 8.02 -2.98
N LEU A 67 12.77 7.02 -2.59
CA LEU A 67 12.60 5.64 -3.02
C LEU A 67 11.37 4.99 -2.38
N GLY A 68 11.04 5.31 -1.12
CA GLY A 68 9.81 4.86 -0.46
C GLY A 68 8.56 5.38 -1.19
N ALA A 69 8.55 6.66 -1.57
CA ALA A 69 7.46 7.24 -2.35
C ALA A 69 7.34 6.60 -3.75
N ALA A 70 8.46 6.43 -4.44
CA ALA A 70 8.49 5.76 -5.74
C ALA A 70 7.99 4.31 -5.66
N PHE A 71 8.39 3.58 -4.62
CA PHE A 71 7.92 2.22 -4.36
C PHE A 71 6.41 2.16 -4.10
N ALA A 72 5.86 3.09 -3.32
CA ALA A 72 4.42 3.17 -3.06
C ALA A 72 3.62 3.41 -4.35
N VAL A 73 4.09 4.33 -5.20
CA VAL A 73 3.46 4.60 -6.50
C VAL A 73 3.56 3.40 -7.42
N ALA A 74 4.75 2.79 -7.54
CA ALA A 74 4.96 1.61 -8.37
C ALA A 74 4.10 0.42 -7.92
N GLY A 75 4.02 0.15 -6.61
CA GLY A 75 3.22 -0.95 -6.07
C GLY A 75 1.72 -0.80 -6.34
N LYS A 76 1.20 0.44 -6.35
CA LYS A 76 -0.20 0.70 -6.71
C LYS A 76 -0.44 0.69 -8.22
N ALA A 77 0.50 1.22 -9.00
CA ALA A 77 0.41 1.21 -10.44
C ALA A 77 0.45 -0.20 -11.04
N LEU A 78 1.14 -1.13 -10.39
CA LEU A 78 1.22 -2.53 -10.83
C LEU A 78 -0.15 -3.18 -10.95
N GLY A 79 -1.03 -3.04 -9.96
CA GLY A 79 -2.37 -3.62 -9.99
C GLY A 79 -3.18 -3.11 -11.19
N ALA A 80 -3.20 -1.80 -11.40
CA ALA A 80 -3.89 -1.18 -12.54
C ALA A 80 -3.30 -1.65 -13.88
N THR A 81 -1.97 -1.72 -13.99
CA THR A 81 -1.28 -2.19 -15.20
C THR A 81 -1.59 -3.65 -15.49
N ILE A 82 -1.58 -4.49 -14.46
CA ILE A 82 -1.93 -5.92 -14.59
C ILE A 82 -3.38 -6.10 -15.02
N ALA A 83 -4.30 -5.33 -14.44
CA ALA A 83 -5.71 -5.36 -14.80
C ALA A 83 -5.93 -4.95 -16.26
N TYR A 84 -5.29 -3.86 -16.70
CA TYR A 84 -5.36 -3.38 -18.08
C TYR A 84 -4.84 -4.44 -19.08
N LEU A 85 -3.69 -5.03 -18.78
CA LEU A 85 -3.10 -6.06 -19.66
C LEU A 85 -3.91 -7.37 -19.67
N SER A 86 -4.53 -7.74 -18.54
CA SER A 86 -5.38 -8.93 -18.45
C SER A 86 -6.68 -8.78 -19.24
N GLN A 87 -7.14 -7.54 -19.46
CA GLN A 87 -8.29 -7.22 -20.30
C GLN A 87 -7.95 -7.14 -21.78
N GLY A 88 -6.71 -7.48 -22.18
CA GLY A 88 -6.27 -7.54 -23.57
C GLY A 88 -5.76 -6.23 -24.14
N ALA A 89 -5.46 -5.22 -23.30
CA ALA A 89 -4.88 -3.93 -23.70
C ALA A 89 -5.50 -3.36 -24.99
N ASP A 90 -6.84 -3.26 -25.03
CA ASP A 90 -7.62 -2.81 -26.19
C ASP A 90 -7.42 -3.65 -27.47
N GLY A 91 -7.01 -4.92 -27.35
CA GLY A 91 -6.81 -5.85 -28.47
C GLY A 91 -5.41 -5.87 -29.07
N ASP A 92 -4.45 -5.21 -28.43
CA ASP A 92 -3.05 -5.21 -28.88
C ASP A 92 -2.27 -6.39 -28.26
N GLU A 93 -2.42 -7.58 -28.86
CA GLU A 93 -1.79 -8.81 -28.40
C GLU A 93 -0.25 -8.74 -28.46
N GLU A 94 0.31 -7.99 -29.39
CA GLU A 94 1.76 -7.83 -29.54
C GLU A 94 2.35 -7.03 -28.38
N LEU A 95 1.63 -6.01 -27.93
CA LEU A 95 1.95 -5.20 -26.78
C LEU A 95 1.92 -6.04 -25.49
N VAL A 96 0.89 -6.84 -25.29
CA VAL A 96 0.75 -7.76 -24.15
C VAL A 96 1.90 -8.77 -24.12
N ALA A 97 2.26 -9.38 -25.25
CA ALA A 97 3.33 -10.36 -25.35
C ALA A 97 4.71 -9.75 -25.06
N SER A 98 4.97 -8.52 -25.52
CA SER A 98 6.23 -7.82 -25.32
C SER A 98 6.48 -7.42 -23.85
N TYR A 99 5.44 -7.02 -23.12
CA TYR A 99 5.56 -6.60 -21.70
C TYR A 99 5.47 -7.75 -20.70
N ASN A 100 4.98 -8.92 -21.10
CA ASN A 100 4.77 -10.07 -20.21
C ASN A 100 6.02 -10.48 -19.40
N PRO A 101 7.24 -10.58 -19.96
CA PRO A 101 8.43 -10.96 -19.20
C PRO A 101 8.86 -9.88 -18.18
N ALA A 102 8.74 -8.59 -18.54
CA ALA A 102 9.05 -7.49 -17.64
C ALA A 102 8.07 -7.42 -16.47
N ILE A 103 6.78 -7.59 -16.75
CA ILE A 103 5.72 -7.63 -15.74
C ILE A 103 5.89 -8.83 -14.80
N ALA A 104 6.27 -9.99 -15.32
CA ALA A 104 6.55 -11.15 -14.50
C ALA A 104 7.69 -10.89 -13.50
N LEU A 105 8.76 -10.23 -13.94
CA LEU A 105 9.88 -9.85 -13.09
C LEU A 105 9.45 -8.83 -12.01
N VAL A 106 8.69 -7.82 -12.39
CA VAL A 106 8.23 -6.78 -11.47
C VAL A 106 7.23 -7.34 -10.46
N LYS A 107 6.33 -8.25 -10.86
CA LYS A 107 5.44 -8.99 -9.95
C LYS A 107 6.18 -9.79 -8.88
N TRP A 108 7.38 -10.26 -9.19
CA TRP A 108 8.22 -10.98 -8.25
C TRP A 108 8.94 -10.07 -7.26
N LEU A 109 9.33 -8.87 -7.71
CA LEU A 109 10.16 -7.95 -6.94
C LEU A 109 9.34 -6.96 -6.11
N VAL A 110 8.20 -6.49 -6.62
CA VAL A 110 7.34 -5.48 -5.98
C VAL A 110 6.02 -6.12 -5.58
N PRO A 111 5.64 -6.05 -4.31
CA PRO A 111 4.33 -6.55 -3.89
C PRO A 111 3.22 -5.72 -4.52
N ASP A 112 2.16 -6.39 -4.91
CA ASP A 112 0.98 -5.74 -5.45
C ASP A 112 0.18 -5.09 -4.32
N LEU A 113 0.49 -3.82 -4.04
CA LEU A 113 -0.15 -3.04 -2.97
C LEU A 113 -1.62 -2.70 -3.30
N SER A 114 -2.05 -2.84 -4.55
CA SER A 114 -3.44 -2.62 -4.92
C SER A 114 -4.38 -3.64 -4.27
N ARG A 115 -3.88 -4.83 -3.95
CA ARG A 115 -4.64 -5.88 -3.23
C ARG A 115 -4.99 -5.52 -1.79
N LEU A 116 -4.33 -4.53 -1.22
CA LEU A 116 -4.60 -4.00 0.12
C LEU A 116 -5.62 -2.85 0.09
N ASP A 117 -6.07 -2.45 -1.10
CA ASP A 117 -7.06 -1.39 -1.28
C ASP A 117 -8.49 -1.93 -1.17
N TRP A 118 -8.98 -2.03 0.06
CA TRP A 118 -10.33 -2.50 0.34
C TRP A 118 -11.36 -1.37 0.46
N ARG A 119 -11.06 -0.20 -0.13
CA ARG A 119 -11.98 0.96 -0.14
C ARG A 119 -13.27 0.68 -0.90
N GLU A 120 -13.22 -0.15 -1.93
CA GLU A 120 -14.40 -0.54 -2.71
C GLU A 120 -15.45 -1.24 -1.85
N TRP A 121 -15.02 -2.01 -0.85
CA TRP A 121 -15.95 -2.60 0.10
C TRP A 121 -16.67 -1.55 0.94
N ALA A 122 -15.96 -0.52 1.41
CA ALA A 122 -16.56 0.56 2.18
C ALA A 122 -17.45 1.48 1.32
N MET A 123 -17.10 1.69 0.03
CA MET A 123 -17.79 2.62 -0.87
C MET A 123 -18.97 1.98 -1.61
N TYR A 124 -18.80 0.75 -2.06
CA TYR A 124 -19.76 0.07 -2.95
C TYR A 124 -20.35 -1.20 -2.34
N GLN A 125 -19.99 -1.53 -1.10
CA GLN A 125 -20.36 -2.78 -0.42
C GLN A 125 -19.94 -4.06 -1.16
N LEU A 126 -18.96 -3.96 -2.05
CA LEU A 126 -18.36 -5.07 -2.76
C LEU A 126 -17.31 -5.73 -1.86
N ALA A 127 -17.73 -6.75 -1.10
CA ALA A 127 -16.83 -7.47 -0.21
C ALA A 127 -15.81 -8.26 -1.02
N PRO A 128 -14.49 -8.09 -0.76
CA PRO A 128 -13.48 -8.94 -1.38
C PRO A 128 -13.64 -10.38 -0.89
N GLY A 129 -13.23 -11.34 -1.70
CA GLY A 129 -13.23 -12.74 -1.32
C GLY A 129 -12.36 -12.99 -0.08
N ALA A 130 -12.85 -13.80 0.88
CA ALA A 130 -12.09 -14.09 2.11
C ALA A 130 -10.69 -14.66 1.82
N GLY A 131 -10.54 -15.44 0.75
CA GLY A 131 -9.25 -15.95 0.30
C GLY A 131 -8.33 -14.85 -0.22
N GLU A 132 -8.86 -13.86 -0.91
CA GLU A 132 -8.09 -12.73 -1.44
C GLU A 132 -7.54 -11.85 -0.33
N VAL A 133 -8.39 -11.53 0.66
CA VAL A 133 -7.98 -10.77 1.85
C VAL A 133 -6.89 -11.50 2.62
N THR A 134 -7.08 -12.80 2.88
CA THR A 134 -6.09 -13.61 3.60
C THR A 134 -4.77 -13.64 2.87
N TRP A 135 -4.78 -13.84 1.55
CA TRP A 135 -3.56 -13.87 0.74
C TRP A 135 -2.85 -12.52 0.71
N ALA A 136 -3.61 -11.41 0.60
CA ALA A 136 -3.07 -10.06 0.62
C ALA A 136 -2.38 -9.75 1.97
N VAL A 137 -3.01 -10.13 3.10
CA VAL A 137 -2.42 -9.96 4.43
C VAL A 137 -1.15 -10.79 4.59
N VAL A 138 -1.17 -12.07 4.21
CA VAL A 138 0.01 -12.95 4.30
C VAL A 138 1.15 -12.40 3.47
N MET A 139 0.89 -11.95 2.24
CA MET A 139 1.88 -11.32 1.38
C MET A 139 2.47 -10.06 2.04
N ALA A 140 1.64 -9.16 2.56
CA ALA A 140 2.10 -7.93 3.19
C ALA A 140 2.97 -8.20 4.43
N VAL A 141 2.52 -9.10 5.32
CA VAL A 141 3.27 -9.47 6.53
C VAL A 141 4.61 -10.13 6.17
N ALA A 142 4.61 -11.07 5.22
CA ALA A 142 5.84 -11.72 4.76
C ALA A 142 6.84 -10.71 4.20
N TYR A 143 6.35 -9.73 3.43
CA TYR A 143 7.20 -8.69 2.85
C TYR A 143 7.76 -7.75 3.92
N ILE A 144 6.95 -7.32 4.89
CA ILE A 144 7.39 -6.51 6.04
C ILE A 144 8.48 -7.26 6.82
N VAL A 145 8.26 -8.51 7.15
CA VAL A 145 9.25 -9.32 7.89
C VAL A 145 10.55 -9.45 7.11
N LEU A 146 10.48 -9.75 5.81
CA LEU A 146 11.65 -9.84 4.94
C LEU A 146 12.45 -8.53 4.95
N LEU A 147 11.79 -7.40 4.75
CA LEU A 147 12.44 -6.08 4.70
C LEU A 147 13.05 -5.69 6.04
N LEU A 148 12.37 -5.96 7.16
CA LEU A 148 12.89 -5.68 8.49
C LEU A 148 14.09 -6.57 8.85
N VAL A 149 14.07 -7.85 8.46
CA VAL A 149 15.23 -8.74 8.62
C VAL A 149 16.40 -8.24 7.78
N CYS A 150 16.18 -7.88 6.52
CA CYS A 150 17.22 -7.29 5.69
C CYS A 150 17.78 -6.01 6.31
N ALA A 151 16.92 -5.09 6.78
CA ALA A 151 17.35 -3.87 7.44
C ALA A 151 18.22 -4.15 8.68
N SER A 152 17.77 -5.06 9.54
CA SER A 152 18.53 -5.42 10.77
C SER A 152 19.90 -6.03 10.48
N LEU A 153 20.00 -6.90 9.47
CA LEU A 153 21.26 -7.48 9.04
C LEU A 153 22.23 -6.44 8.47
N LEU A 154 21.71 -5.46 7.73
CA LEU A 154 22.50 -4.36 7.18
C LEU A 154 23.00 -3.43 8.27
N PHE A 155 22.18 -3.10 9.26
CA PHE A 155 22.62 -2.33 10.43
C PHE A 155 23.70 -3.05 11.23
N ALA A 156 23.50 -4.34 11.52
CA ALA A 156 24.49 -5.14 12.25
C ALA A 156 25.86 -5.16 11.56
N ARG A 157 25.91 -5.18 10.24
CA ARG A 157 27.18 -5.13 9.50
C ARG A 157 27.87 -3.77 9.56
N ARG A 158 27.12 -2.67 9.70
CA ARG A 158 27.70 -1.31 9.80
C ARG A 158 28.34 -1.01 11.15
N GLU A 159 27.82 -1.60 12.23
CA GLU A 159 28.39 -1.40 13.57
C GLU A 159 29.72 -2.14 13.79
N PHE A 160 30.04 -3.13 12.96
CA PHE A 160 31.26 -3.94 13.08
C PHE A 160 32.32 -3.59 12.02
N SER A 161 32.17 -2.52 11.25
CA SER A 161 33.16 -2.03 10.29
C SER A 161 33.72 -0.67 10.68
#